data_7d4813be7596c8f450901dc806222a38
#
_entry.id   7d4813be7596c8f450901dc806222a38
#
_cell.length_a   1.000
_cell.length_b   1.000
_cell.length_c   1.000
_cell.angle_alpha   90.00
_cell.angle_beta   90.00
_cell.angle_gamma   90.00
#
_symmetry.space_group_name_H-M   'P 1'
#
loop_
_entity.id
_entity.type
_entity.pdbx_description
1 polymer ?
#
loop_
_entity_poly.entity_id
_entity_poly.type
_entity_poly.pdbx_seq_one_letter_code
_entity_poly.pdbx_strand_id
1 'polypeptide(L)'
;MKNQNLSVRKLARCGMVAALYVVLCMALQPFSYGAVQVRVAEALCLLPVFGAEYIFGVVLGCFLANLLGSTIVDVIFGTLATLLACLVTYKLRNIRFKGLALAASLPPVVFNAVIIGIEIAVMFPDPTSSAPLWLACVTNGISVGIGELISCTVLGVLLVRIIEASPSVRKVFEA
;
A
#
# COMPACT_ATOMS: atom_id res chain seq x y z
N MET A 1 -0.16 -4.96 -34.34
CA MET A 1 1.15 -4.99 -33.65
C MET A 1 1.30 -3.89 -32.59
N LYS A 2 0.83 -2.64 -32.80
CA LYS A 2 0.97 -1.52 -31.83
C LYS A 2 0.30 -1.81 -30.46
N ASN A 3 -0.87 -2.46 -30.46
CA ASN A 3 -1.60 -2.78 -29.21
C ASN A 3 -0.94 -3.87 -28.36
N GLN A 4 -0.25 -4.84 -28.95
CA GLN A 4 0.43 -5.92 -28.24
C GLN A 4 1.66 -5.39 -27.48
N ASN A 5 2.42 -4.47 -28.07
CA ASN A 5 3.60 -3.87 -27.43
C ASN A 5 3.24 -3.00 -26.22
N LEU A 6 2.08 -2.32 -26.26
CA LEU A 6 1.57 -1.56 -25.13
C LEU A 6 1.16 -2.48 -23.95
N SER A 7 0.54 -3.63 -24.28
CA SER A 7 0.16 -4.62 -23.26
C SER A 7 1.37 -5.23 -22.56
N VAL A 8 2.42 -5.60 -23.31
CA VAL A 8 3.67 -6.17 -22.76
C VAL A 8 4.39 -5.16 -21.86
N ARG A 9 4.46 -3.89 -22.25
CA ARG A 9 5.07 -2.83 -21.43
C ARG A 9 4.32 -2.63 -20.11
N LYS A 10 2.98 -2.64 -20.13
CA LYS A 10 2.16 -2.55 -18.92
C LYS A 10 2.39 -3.74 -18.01
N LEU A 11 2.43 -4.95 -18.56
CA LEU A 11 2.70 -6.16 -17.80
C LEU A 11 4.09 -6.12 -17.14
N ALA A 12 5.11 -5.69 -17.89
CA ALA A 12 6.47 -5.54 -17.36
C ALA A 12 6.53 -4.54 -16.19
N ARG A 13 5.84 -3.39 -16.31
CA ARG A 13 5.74 -2.41 -15.21
C ARG A 13 5.04 -2.99 -13.98
N CYS A 14 3.93 -3.70 -14.17
CA CYS A 14 3.24 -4.39 -13.06
C CYS A 14 4.18 -5.38 -12.36
N GLY A 15 4.92 -6.19 -13.14
CA GLY A 15 5.90 -7.14 -12.59
C GLY A 15 7.02 -6.45 -11.81
N MET A 16 7.57 -5.35 -12.35
CA MET A 16 8.60 -4.56 -11.64
C MET A 16 8.08 -3.96 -10.33
N VAL A 17 6.86 -3.41 -10.34
CA VAL A 17 6.25 -2.85 -9.11
C VAL A 17 5.98 -3.94 -8.08
N ALA A 18 5.47 -5.10 -8.50
CA ALA A 18 5.26 -6.23 -7.61
C ALA A 18 6.57 -6.72 -7.00
N ALA A 19 7.62 -6.89 -7.80
CA ALA A 19 8.94 -7.29 -7.33
C ALA A 19 9.53 -6.26 -6.36
N LEU A 20 9.45 -4.96 -6.68
CA LEU A 20 9.91 -3.89 -5.79
C LEU A 20 9.17 -3.90 -4.45
N TYR A 21 7.84 -4.09 -4.48
CA TYR A 21 7.03 -4.19 -3.26
C TYR A 21 7.53 -5.34 -2.37
N VAL A 22 7.70 -6.54 -2.94
CA VAL A 22 8.21 -7.71 -2.20
C VAL A 22 9.59 -7.44 -1.63
N VAL A 23 10.52 -6.91 -2.44
CA VAL A 23 11.89 -6.61 -1.99
C VAL A 23 11.88 -5.61 -0.82
N LEU A 24 11.09 -4.54 -0.91
CA LEU A 24 10.97 -3.56 0.18
C LEU A 24 10.41 -4.17 1.45
N CYS A 25 9.38 -5.02 1.36
CA CYS A 25 8.82 -5.72 2.52
C CYS A 25 9.84 -6.66 3.16
N MET A 26 10.55 -7.46 2.35
CA MET A 26 11.52 -8.43 2.87
C MET A 26 12.77 -7.75 3.44
N ALA A 27 13.32 -6.74 2.73
CA ALA A 27 14.51 -6.03 3.17
C ALA A 27 14.28 -5.21 4.45
N LEU A 28 13.05 -4.72 4.65
CA LEU A 28 12.67 -3.88 5.80
C LEU A 28 11.75 -4.64 6.77
N GLN A 29 11.80 -5.97 6.77
CA GLN A 29 10.94 -6.83 7.58
C GLN A 29 10.87 -6.43 9.06
N PRO A 30 11.97 -6.11 9.78
CA PRO A 30 11.90 -5.72 11.18
C PRO A 30 11.06 -4.47 11.44
N PHE A 31 11.00 -3.56 10.47
CA PHE A 31 10.19 -2.34 10.55
C PHE A 31 8.75 -2.54 10.09
N SER A 32 8.53 -3.51 9.19
CA SER A 32 7.23 -3.80 8.58
C SER A 32 6.28 -4.56 9.51
N TYR A 33 6.81 -5.29 10.49
CA TYR A 33 6.04 -6.17 11.40
C TYR A 33 6.32 -5.86 12.88
N GLY A 34 6.78 -4.64 13.20
CA GLY A 34 7.02 -4.17 14.57
C GLY A 34 5.74 -3.64 15.25
N ALA A 35 5.90 -3.12 16.48
CA ALA A 35 4.80 -2.53 17.28
C ALA A 35 4.10 -1.35 16.60
N VAL A 36 4.84 -0.55 15.81
CA VAL A 36 4.30 0.42 14.85
C VAL A 36 4.68 -0.12 13.47
N GLN A 37 3.70 -0.62 12.73
CA GLN A 37 3.92 -1.27 11.43
C GLN A 37 4.13 -0.23 10.34
N VAL A 38 5.39 0.20 10.15
CA VAL A 38 5.75 1.10 9.04
C VAL A 38 6.17 0.24 7.83
N ARG A 39 5.23 -0.03 6.95
CA ARG A 39 5.49 -0.76 5.68
C ARG A 39 5.87 0.23 4.60
N VAL A 40 7.16 0.47 4.40
CA VAL A 40 7.67 1.39 3.36
C VAL A 40 7.15 1.03 1.97
N ALA A 41 6.93 -0.25 1.69
CA ALA A 41 6.35 -0.72 0.43
C ALA A 41 4.94 -0.16 0.15
N GLU A 42 4.17 0.21 1.19
CA GLU A 42 2.84 0.83 1.04
C GLU A 42 2.90 2.22 0.36
N ALA A 43 4.06 2.86 0.32
CA ALA A 43 4.27 4.05 -0.52
C ALA A 43 3.92 3.81 -1.99
N LEU A 44 4.08 2.56 -2.48
CA LEU A 44 3.73 2.15 -3.84
C LEU A 44 2.22 2.11 -4.07
N CYS A 45 1.39 2.11 -3.02
CA CYS A 45 -0.07 2.21 -3.11
C CYS A 45 -0.56 3.55 -3.72
N LEU A 46 0.34 4.52 -3.90
CA LEU A 46 0.05 5.74 -4.62
C LEU A 46 0.33 5.66 -6.13
N LEU A 47 1.02 4.63 -6.62
CA LEU A 47 1.29 4.47 -8.06
C LEU A 47 0.03 4.39 -8.94
N PRO A 48 -1.14 3.88 -8.47
CA PRO A 48 -2.38 3.97 -9.22
C PRO A 48 -2.79 5.39 -9.66
N VAL A 49 -2.21 6.43 -9.06
CA VAL A 49 -2.38 7.82 -9.53
C VAL A 49 -1.94 7.99 -10.99
N PHE A 50 -0.95 7.23 -11.46
CA PHE A 50 -0.43 7.28 -12.83
C PHE A 50 -1.16 6.35 -13.80
N GLY A 51 -1.81 5.27 -13.30
CA GLY A 51 -2.55 4.34 -14.16
C GLY A 51 -3.19 3.19 -13.40
N ALA A 52 -4.31 2.69 -13.93
CA ALA A 52 -5.05 1.58 -13.32
C ALA A 52 -4.26 0.26 -13.30
N GLU A 53 -3.31 0.08 -14.22
CA GLU A 53 -2.45 -1.09 -14.27
C GLU A 53 -1.61 -1.29 -13.00
N TYR A 54 -1.24 -0.21 -12.33
CA TYR A 54 -0.46 -0.26 -11.09
C TYR A 54 -1.23 -0.89 -9.92
N ILE A 55 -2.56 -0.87 -9.96
CA ILE A 55 -3.39 -1.58 -8.97
C ILE A 55 -3.00 -3.06 -8.95
N PHE A 56 -2.93 -3.68 -10.12
CA PHE A 56 -2.55 -5.10 -10.22
C PHE A 56 -1.13 -5.35 -9.71
N GLY A 57 -0.15 -4.51 -10.09
CA GLY A 57 1.24 -4.64 -9.66
C GLY A 57 1.40 -4.54 -8.14
N VAL A 58 0.76 -3.55 -7.51
CA VAL A 58 0.81 -3.33 -6.06
C VAL A 58 0.11 -4.46 -5.30
N VAL A 59 -1.10 -4.84 -5.72
CA VAL A 59 -1.88 -5.91 -5.09
C VAL A 59 -1.17 -7.26 -5.19
N LEU A 60 -0.58 -7.59 -6.35
CA LEU A 60 0.22 -8.80 -6.52
C LEU A 60 1.47 -8.76 -5.62
N GLY A 61 2.13 -7.61 -5.54
CA GLY A 61 3.29 -7.42 -4.65
C GLY A 61 2.93 -7.62 -3.18
N CYS A 62 1.82 -7.03 -2.74
CA CYS A 62 1.30 -7.20 -1.38
C CYS A 62 0.96 -8.66 -1.08
N PHE A 63 0.24 -9.33 -2.00
CA PHE A 63 -0.10 -10.75 -1.87
C PHE A 63 1.17 -11.62 -1.70
N LEU A 64 2.16 -11.45 -2.57
CA LEU A 64 3.39 -12.22 -2.53
C LEU A 64 4.23 -11.90 -1.28
N ALA A 65 4.30 -10.63 -0.88
CA ALA A 65 5.03 -10.22 0.31
C ALA A 65 4.43 -10.82 1.58
N ASN A 66 3.09 -10.79 1.71
CA ASN A 66 2.41 -11.41 2.85
C ASN A 66 2.53 -12.94 2.82
N LEU A 67 2.47 -13.57 1.65
CA LEU A 67 2.66 -15.01 1.50
C LEU A 67 4.05 -15.47 1.95
N LEU A 68 5.07 -14.66 1.72
CA LEU A 68 6.48 -14.98 2.05
C LEU A 68 6.88 -14.58 3.47
N GLY A 69 6.28 -13.54 4.03
CA GLY A 69 6.78 -12.92 5.27
C GLY A 69 5.77 -12.78 6.40
N SER A 70 4.50 -13.21 6.21
CA SER A 70 3.46 -13.03 7.20
C SER A 70 2.56 -14.27 7.35
N THR A 71 1.36 -14.11 7.88
CA THR A 71 0.39 -15.18 8.09
C THR A 71 -0.59 -15.32 6.93
N ILE A 72 -1.27 -16.47 6.83
CA ILE A 72 -2.31 -16.68 5.82
C ILE A 72 -3.47 -15.69 5.98
N VAL A 73 -3.70 -15.20 7.19
CA VAL A 73 -4.73 -14.20 7.51
C VAL A 73 -4.36 -12.88 6.87
N ASP A 74 -3.12 -12.42 7.05
CA ASP A 74 -2.58 -11.22 6.38
C ASP A 74 -2.59 -11.34 4.84
N VAL A 75 -2.37 -12.54 4.30
CA VAL A 75 -2.47 -12.78 2.85
C VAL A 75 -3.85 -12.41 2.35
N ILE A 76 -4.89 -12.75 3.09
CA ILE A 76 -6.29 -12.48 2.70
C ILE A 76 -6.66 -11.02 3.00
N PHE A 77 -6.59 -10.62 4.27
CA PHE A 77 -7.10 -9.31 4.71
C PHE A 77 -6.19 -8.16 4.28
N GLY A 78 -4.87 -8.32 4.35
CA GLY A 78 -3.91 -7.32 3.89
C GLY A 78 -3.98 -7.08 2.39
N THR A 79 -4.11 -8.15 1.58
CA THR A 79 -4.28 -8.01 0.14
C THR A 79 -5.63 -7.37 -0.21
N LEU A 80 -6.70 -7.71 0.52
CA LEU A 80 -8.02 -7.09 0.33
C LEU A 80 -7.98 -5.59 0.69
N ALA A 81 -7.36 -5.24 1.80
CA ALA A 81 -7.21 -3.84 2.22
C ALA A 81 -6.45 -3.04 1.16
N THR A 82 -5.31 -3.56 0.69
CA THR A 82 -4.50 -2.94 -0.38
C THR A 82 -5.27 -2.80 -1.69
N LEU A 83 -6.07 -3.80 -2.08
CA LEU A 83 -6.90 -3.73 -3.28
C LEU A 83 -7.94 -2.60 -3.17
N LEU A 84 -8.69 -2.54 -2.08
CA LEU A 84 -9.70 -1.51 -1.85
C LEU A 84 -9.06 -0.11 -1.80
N ALA A 85 -7.93 0.00 -1.10
CA ALA A 85 -7.15 1.23 -1.04
C ALA A 85 -6.73 1.72 -2.43
N CYS A 86 -6.09 0.85 -3.23
CA CYS A 86 -5.62 1.19 -4.57
C CYS A 86 -6.76 1.58 -5.53
N LEU A 87 -7.93 0.92 -5.44
CA LEU A 87 -9.11 1.27 -6.23
C LEU A 87 -9.61 2.68 -5.92
N VAL A 88 -9.67 3.05 -4.64
CA VAL A 88 -10.11 4.39 -4.22
C VAL A 88 -9.02 5.43 -4.51
N THR A 89 -7.75 5.12 -4.28
CA THR A 89 -6.59 5.96 -4.68
C THR A 89 -6.66 6.31 -6.16
N TYR A 90 -6.92 5.33 -7.04
CA TYR A 90 -7.09 5.58 -8.47
C TYR A 90 -8.26 6.52 -8.78
N LYS A 91 -9.40 6.37 -8.09
CA LYS A 91 -10.55 7.29 -8.25
C LYS A 91 -10.22 8.71 -7.81
N LEU A 92 -9.42 8.86 -6.76
CA LEU A 92 -9.02 10.16 -6.21
C LEU A 92 -7.79 10.78 -6.89
N ARG A 93 -7.20 10.13 -7.92
CA ARG A 93 -5.95 10.54 -8.57
C ARG A 93 -5.92 11.98 -9.09
N ASN A 94 -7.07 12.52 -9.47
CA ASN A 94 -7.17 13.87 -10.00
C ASN A 94 -7.37 14.94 -8.92
N ILE A 95 -7.63 14.55 -7.67
CA ILE A 95 -7.83 15.48 -6.56
C ILE A 95 -6.46 15.84 -5.99
N ARG A 96 -6.06 17.09 -6.23
CA ARG A 96 -4.75 17.61 -5.80
C ARG A 96 -4.93 18.75 -4.81
N PHE A 97 -4.24 18.66 -3.68
CA PHE A 97 -4.18 19.74 -2.70
C PHE A 97 -2.81 20.42 -2.77
N LYS A 98 -2.75 21.69 -3.18
CA LYS A 98 -1.49 22.42 -3.45
C LYS A 98 -0.54 21.64 -4.40
N GLY A 99 -1.08 20.95 -5.40
CA GLY A 99 -0.32 20.14 -6.34
C GLY A 99 0.14 18.77 -5.81
N LEU A 100 -0.22 18.40 -4.58
CA LEU A 100 0.16 17.12 -3.96
C LEU A 100 -0.99 16.12 -4.01
N ALA A 101 -0.67 14.82 -4.10
CA ALA A 101 -1.63 13.73 -4.13
C ALA A 101 -2.13 13.32 -2.73
N LEU A 102 -2.37 14.31 -1.84
CA LEU A 102 -2.75 14.05 -0.45
C LEU A 102 -4.09 13.32 -0.33
N ALA A 103 -5.09 13.66 -1.13
CA ALA A 103 -6.38 12.96 -1.10
C ALA A 103 -6.23 11.49 -1.51
N ALA A 104 -5.33 11.20 -2.46
CA ALA A 104 -5.06 9.85 -2.92
C ALA A 104 -4.23 9.01 -1.93
N SER A 105 -3.59 9.62 -0.93
CA SER A 105 -2.83 8.91 0.10
C SER A 105 -3.69 8.46 1.30
N LEU A 106 -4.88 8.98 1.46
CA LEU A 106 -5.76 8.65 2.60
C LEU A 106 -6.40 7.25 2.54
N PRO A 107 -6.83 6.74 1.36
CA PRO A 107 -7.45 5.43 1.29
C PRO A 107 -6.60 4.29 1.88
N PRO A 108 -5.30 4.15 1.58
CA PRO A 108 -4.46 3.14 2.22
C PRO A 108 -4.45 3.27 3.76
N VAL A 109 -4.35 4.50 4.27
CA VAL A 109 -4.38 4.77 5.71
C VAL A 109 -5.67 4.27 6.35
N VAL A 110 -6.82 4.62 5.75
CA VAL A 110 -8.14 4.28 6.31
C VAL A 110 -8.42 2.78 6.19
N PHE A 111 -8.21 2.17 5.01
CA PHE A 111 -8.52 0.75 4.82
C PHE A 111 -7.62 -0.15 5.66
N ASN A 112 -6.32 0.12 5.73
CA ASN A 112 -5.41 -0.66 6.55
C ASN A 112 -5.68 -0.46 8.05
N ALA A 113 -5.87 0.78 8.52
CA ALA A 113 -6.20 1.04 9.92
C ALA A 113 -7.45 0.28 10.37
N VAL A 114 -8.50 0.23 9.55
CA VAL A 114 -9.75 -0.47 9.89
C VAL A 114 -9.60 -1.99 9.74
N ILE A 115 -9.18 -2.47 8.58
CA ILE A 115 -9.18 -3.91 8.27
C ILE A 115 -8.10 -4.62 9.08
N ILE A 116 -6.85 -4.13 9.06
CA ILE A 116 -5.74 -4.76 9.77
C ILE A 116 -5.85 -4.52 11.27
N GLY A 117 -6.35 -3.36 11.71
CA GLY A 117 -6.60 -3.10 13.13
C GLY A 117 -7.59 -4.07 13.75
N ILE A 118 -8.67 -4.41 13.04
CA ILE A 118 -9.64 -5.43 13.45
C ILE A 118 -9.02 -6.83 13.35
N GLU A 119 -8.31 -7.12 12.26
CA GLU A 119 -7.62 -8.39 12.06
C GLU A 119 -6.72 -8.73 13.24
N ILE A 120 -5.81 -7.81 13.62
CA ILE A 120 -4.88 -8.01 14.74
C ILE A 120 -5.66 -8.24 16.04
N ALA A 121 -6.69 -7.44 16.33
CA ALA A 121 -7.44 -7.55 17.57
C ALA A 121 -8.20 -8.87 17.70
N VAL A 122 -8.72 -9.42 16.58
CA VAL A 122 -9.56 -10.63 16.58
C VAL A 122 -8.72 -11.89 16.44
N MET A 123 -7.72 -11.88 15.55
CA MET A 123 -6.95 -13.08 15.20
C MET A 123 -5.68 -13.25 16.02
N PHE A 124 -5.13 -12.15 16.56
CA PHE A 124 -3.90 -12.14 17.34
C PHE A 124 -4.08 -11.36 18.67
N PRO A 125 -5.09 -11.74 19.51
CA PRO A 125 -5.32 -11.03 20.76
C PRO A 125 -4.12 -11.18 21.70
N ASP A 126 -3.77 -10.08 22.39
CA ASP A 126 -2.73 -10.12 23.42
C ASP A 126 -3.26 -10.88 24.66
N PRO A 127 -2.66 -12.03 25.00
CA PRO A 127 -3.12 -12.86 26.12
C PRO A 127 -2.91 -12.18 27.50
N THR A 128 -2.09 -11.13 27.57
CA THR A 128 -1.83 -10.38 28.79
C THR A 128 -2.79 -9.19 28.99
N SER A 129 -3.53 -8.84 27.93
CA SER A 129 -4.45 -7.70 27.96
C SER A 129 -5.84 -8.12 28.42
N SER A 130 -6.35 -7.45 29.45
CA SER A 130 -7.76 -7.53 29.89
C SER A 130 -8.67 -6.51 29.18
N ALA A 131 -8.17 -5.82 28.18
CA ALA A 131 -8.91 -4.79 27.47
C ALA A 131 -10.08 -5.39 26.66
N PRO A 132 -11.24 -4.74 26.59
CA PRO A 132 -12.34 -5.20 25.77
C PRO A 132 -11.97 -5.14 24.27
N LEU A 133 -12.54 -6.05 23.47
CA LEU A 133 -12.22 -6.21 22.06
C LEU A 133 -12.29 -4.89 21.24
N TRP A 134 -13.33 -4.08 21.50
CA TRP A 134 -13.47 -2.80 20.78
C TRP A 134 -12.27 -1.86 21.02
N LEU A 135 -11.72 -1.86 22.25
CA LEU A 135 -10.55 -1.03 22.59
C LEU A 135 -9.30 -1.57 21.89
N ALA A 136 -9.13 -2.90 21.83
CA ALA A 136 -8.06 -3.53 21.08
C ALA A 136 -8.13 -3.19 19.57
N CYS A 137 -9.34 -3.21 18.97
CA CYS A 137 -9.52 -2.78 17.57
C CYS A 137 -9.10 -1.32 17.35
N VAL A 138 -9.49 -0.42 18.25
CA VAL A 138 -9.16 1.01 18.14
C VAL A 138 -7.67 1.25 18.32
N THR A 139 -7.03 0.66 19.32
CA THR A 139 -5.59 0.85 19.57
C THR A 139 -4.73 0.29 18.45
N ASN A 140 -5.03 -0.92 17.97
CA ASN A 140 -4.34 -1.51 16.82
C ASN A 140 -4.59 -0.69 15.54
N GLY A 141 -5.84 -0.25 15.31
CA GLY A 141 -6.17 0.60 14.17
C GLY A 141 -5.41 1.93 14.17
N ILE A 142 -5.26 2.57 15.33
CA ILE A 142 -4.45 3.79 15.47
C ILE A 142 -2.98 3.50 15.18
N SER A 143 -2.43 2.42 15.72
CA SER A 143 -1.03 2.03 15.49
C SER A 143 -0.74 1.79 14.00
N VAL A 144 -1.56 0.99 13.33
CA VAL A 144 -1.48 0.75 11.89
C VAL A 144 -1.66 2.05 11.11
N GLY A 145 -2.67 2.87 11.47
CA GLY A 145 -2.93 4.14 10.82
C GLY A 145 -1.77 5.13 10.88
N ILE A 146 -1.03 5.20 11.99
CA ILE A 146 0.18 6.02 12.11
C ILE A 146 1.27 5.51 11.17
N GLY A 147 1.50 4.20 11.12
CA GLY A 147 2.46 3.59 10.20
C GLY A 147 2.13 3.88 8.73
N GLU A 148 0.85 3.77 8.36
CA GLU A 148 0.35 4.06 7.03
C GLU A 148 0.43 5.56 6.67
N LEU A 149 0.20 6.46 7.63
CA LEU A 149 0.42 7.90 7.41
C LEU A 149 1.87 8.18 7.03
N ILE A 150 2.82 7.55 7.69
CA ILE A 150 4.26 7.70 7.35
C ILE A 150 4.52 7.10 5.97
N SER A 151 4.07 5.88 5.72
CA SER A 151 4.37 5.15 4.47
C SER A 151 3.66 5.76 3.27
N CYS A 152 2.35 5.97 3.34
CA CYS A 152 1.57 6.43 2.19
C CYS A 152 1.51 7.95 2.07
N THR A 153 1.30 8.67 3.19
CA THR A 153 1.13 10.12 3.08
C THR A 153 2.47 10.83 3.01
N VAL A 154 3.48 10.42 3.78
CA VAL A 154 4.80 11.08 3.68
C VAL A 154 5.59 10.48 2.52
N LEU A 155 5.93 9.19 2.56
CA LEU A 155 6.81 8.58 1.56
C LEU A 155 6.12 8.42 0.21
N GLY A 156 4.84 8.03 0.17
CA GLY A 156 4.10 7.84 -1.08
C GLY A 156 3.85 9.15 -1.82
N VAL A 157 3.47 10.23 -1.12
CA VAL A 157 3.30 11.57 -1.74
C VAL A 157 4.64 12.11 -2.23
N LEU A 158 5.72 11.90 -1.47
CA LEU A 158 7.08 12.25 -1.91
C LEU A 158 7.47 11.46 -3.18
N LEU A 159 7.20 10.16 -3.22
CA LEU A 159 7.44 9.32 -4.40
C LEU A 159 6.70 9.85 -5.64
N VAL A 160 5.41 10.14 -5.51
CA VAL A 160 4.60 10.71 -6.60
C VAL A 160 5.22 12.04 -7.06
N ARG A 161 5.61 12.91 -6.11
CA ARG A 161 6.22 14.20 -6.42
C ARG A 161 7.55 14.08 -7.17
N ILE A 162 8.40 13.12 -6.78
CA ILE A 162 9.69 12.84 -7.47
C ILE A 162 9.42 12.36 -8.90
N ILE A 163 8.46 11.45 -9.10
CA ILE A 163 8.10 10.96 -10.43
C ILE A 163 7.58 12.10 -11.30
N GLU A 164 6.69 12.95 -10.77
CA GLU A 164 6.12 14.08 -11.51
C GLU A 164 7.15 15.17 -11.83
N ALA A 165 8.14 15.37 -10.98
CA ALA A 165 9.20 16.37 -11.17
C ALA A 165 10.20 15.99 -12.27
N SER A 166 10.34 14.71 -12.62
CA SER A 166 11.26 14.22 -13.64
C SER A 166 10.54 13.82 -14.92
N PRO A 167 10.61 14.62 -16.02
CA PRO A 167 9.92 14.30 -17.28
C PRO A 167 10.31 12.94 -17.87
N SER A 168 11.54 12.50 -17.67
CA SER A 168 12.04 11.21 -18.16
C SER A 168 11.43 10.05 -17.39
N VAL A 169 11.35 10.16 -16.06
CA VAL A 169 10.75 9.15 -15.18
C VAL A 169 9.24 9.10 -15.39
N ARG A 170 8.59 10.26 -15.43
CA ARG A 170 7.15 10.39 -15.66
C ARG A 170 6.71 9.66 -16.94
N LYS A 171 7.45 9.80 -18.05
CA LYS A 171 7.18 9.08 -19.30
C LYS A 171 7.18 7.56 -19.14
N VAL A 172 7.97 7.02 -18.22
CA VAL A 172 7.98 5.56 -17.95
C VAL A 172 6.69 5.13 -17.27
N PHE A 173 6.10 5.97 -16.42
CA PHE A 173 4.90 5.66 -15.67
C PHE A 173 3.59 5.97 -16.43
N GLU A 174 3.56 6.94 -17.34
CA GLU A 174 2.36 7.38 -18.08
C GLU A 174 2.26 6.81 -19.51
N ALA A 175 3.30 6.16 -20.04
CA ALA A 175 3.33 5.66 -21.42
C ALA A 175 2.52 4.32 -21.58
#